data_e733bec5f7d0f1c5f87f10c0aaff7f83
#
_entry.id   e733bec5f7d0f1c5f87f10c0aaff7f83
#
_cell.length_a   1.000
_cell.length_b   1.000
_cell.length_c   1.000
_cell.angle_alpha   90.00
_cell.angle_beta   90.00
_cell.angle_gamma   90.00
#
_symmetry.space_group_name_H-M   'P 1'
#
loop_
_entity.id
_entity.type
_entity.pdbx_description
1 polymer ?
#
loop_
_entity_poly.entity_id
_entity_poly.type
_entity_poly.pdbx_seq_one_letter_code
_entity_poly.pdbx_strand_id
1 'polypeptide(L)'
;MRDSYLVELPVTGEGFTVSDQVRHIEVLFQSQIIFPLQQGNIIPSEVLEIPAEIRRIPGRQSQATGILLFSAEMIPPLAAKIYKVEKGSSNIGQHRHTSENRFQMSYNNMDNAFLVKDGSREIKLEDEFLYYKATVGINDRPEHRASGAYIFRPNGDPIPIDVLDVVQNSYLFYDEFQVNYKEDWVSKRFRIYHDDQRIEVSWTVGPIPVEDLIGKEVITKMCNRDIRSNGTFFTDSNGRQIMERRRDERPSYEIDPDIESVSQDYYPVTAMIGLGDEEQEMVVLTDRAQGGSSLEDGCIELMLHRQKKNEFQQSYKYELVLQEIVT
;
A
#
# COMPACT_ATOMS: atom_id res chain seq x y z
N MET A 1 -13.22 11.61 13.46
CA MET A 1 -14.11 10.45 13.18
C MET A 1 -14.40 10.52 11.70
N ARG A 2 -14.24 9.45 10.96
CA ARG A 2 -14.41 9.48 9.50
C ARG A 2 -15.91 9.49 9.20
N ASP A 3 -16.37 10.46 8.44
CA ASP A 3 -17.81 10.62 8.15
C ASP A 3 -18.26 9.78 6.95
N SER A 4 -17.31 9.26 6.16
CA SER A 4 -17.56 8.42 4.99
C SER A 4 -16.54 7.28 4.85
N TYR A 5 -16.97 6.17 4.24
CA TYR A 5 -16.14 5.02 3.90
C TYR A 5 -16.38 4.65 2.44
N LEU A 6 -15.31 4.61 1.63
CA LEU A 6 -15.42 4.07 0.29
C LEU A 6 -15.59 2.55 0.35
N VAL A 7 -16.62 2.06 -0.32
CA VAL A 7 -16.92 0.62 -0.46
C VAL A 7 -16.54 0.19 -1.86
N GLU A 8 -15.69 -0.85 -1.94
CA GLU A 8 -15.30 -1.53 -3.18
C GLU A 8 -15.93 -2.91 -3.22
N LEU A 9 -16.90 -3.12 -4.13
CA LEU A 9 -17.62 -4.38 -4.26
C LEU A 9 -17.32 -5.02 -5.62
N PRO A 10 -16.71 -6.23 -5.68
CA PRO A 10 -16.53 -6.95 -6.93
C PRO A 10 -17.89 -7.29 -7.59
N VAL A 11 -18.07 -6.95 -8.86
CA VAL A 11 -19.31 -7.15 -9.61
C VAL A 11 -19.06 -7.78 -10.97
N THR A 12 -20.11 -8.40 -11.55
CA THR A 12 -20.08 -8.95 -12.90
C THR A 12 -21.06 -8.20 -13.79
N GLY A 13 -20.54 -7.57 -14.85
CA GLY A 13 -21.31 -6.74 -15.80
C GLY A 13 -21.25 -5.25 -15.44
N GLU A 14 -22.01 -4.46 -16.16
CA GLU A 14 -22.06 -3.00 -16.06
C GLU A 14 -23.45 -2.54 -15.63
N GLY A 15 -23.53 -1.30 -15.14
CA GLY A 15 -24.78 -0.65 -14.78
C GLY A 15 -25.38 -1.18 -13.48
N PHE A 16 -25.01 -0.55 -12.36
CA PHE A 16 -25.56 -0.84 -11.05
C PHE A 16 -26.12 0.44 -10.42
N THR A 17 -27.20 0.28 -9.68
CA THR A 17 -27.77 1.33 -8.83
C THR A 17 -27.58 0.93 -7.39
N VAL A 18 -27.05 1.83 -6.57
CA VAL A 18 -26.89 1.67 -5.12
C VAL A 18 -27.88 2.56 -4.41
N SER A 19 -28.60 2.02 -3.46
CA SER A 19 -29.48 2.81 -2.58
C SER A 19 -29.28 2.46 -1.12
N ASP A 20 -29.30 3.45 -0.24
CA ASP A 20 -29.33 3.19 1.18
C ASP A 20 -30.72 2.71 1.63
N GLN A 21 -30.75 1.69 2.44
CA GLN A 21 -31.97 1.26 3.10
C GLN A 21 -31.98 1.91 4.49
N VAL A 22 -32.79 2.96 4.66
CA VAL A 22 -32.88 3.68 5.94
C VAL A 22 -33.38 2.72 7.04
N ARG A 23 -32.45 2.05 7.69
CA ARG A 23 -32.66 1.36 8.95
C ARG A 23 -31.51 1.69 9.86
N HIS A 24 -31.75 2.52 10.87
CA HIS A 24 -30.94 2.49 12.07
C HIS A 24 -31.28 1.21 12.82
N ILE A 25 -30.41 0.20 12.72
CA ILE A 25 -30.47 -0.92 13.64
C ILE A 25 -29.72 -0.44 14.88
N GLU A 26 -30.44 0.20 15.81
CA GLU A 26 -29.96 0.25 17.18
C GLU A 26 -29.99 -1.18 17.70
N VAL A 27 -28.84 -1.76 17.94
CA VAL A 27 -28.72 -3.04 18.63
C VAL A 27 -28.99 -2.77 20.12
N LEU A 28 -30.27 -2.54 20.46
CA LEU A 28 -30.74 -2.70 21.81
C LEU A 28 -30.85 -4.21 22.06
N PHE A 29 -30.06 -4.72 22.97
CA PHE A 29 -30.23 -6.05 23.53
C PHE A 29 -31.68 -6.21 23.98
N GLN A 30 -32.43 -7.05 23.25
CA GLN A 30 -33.84 -7.45 23.41
C GLN A 30 -34.87 -6.64 22.59
N SER A 31 -35.34 -7.32 21.59
CA SER A 31 -36.51 -7.18 20.72
C SER A 31 -36.19 -6.72 19.28
N GLN A 32 -36.39 -7.64 18.33
CA GLN A 32 -36.41 -7.36 16.89
C GLN A 32 -37.67 -6.55 16.59
N ILE A 33 -37.52 -5.25 16.32
CA ILE A 33 -38.57 -4.48 15.68
C ILE A 33 -38.28 -4.42 14.21
N ILE A 34 -39.02 -5.16 13.38
CA ILE A 34 -38.93 -5.12 11.93
C ILE A 34 -39.81 -3.95 11.44
N PHE A 35 -39.15 -2.85 11.01
CA PHE A 35 -39.85 -1.76 10.31
C PHE A 35 -39.94 -2.06 8.80
N PRO A 36 -41.01 -1.65 8.12
CA PRO A 36 -41.13 -1.81 6.66
C PRO A 36 -40.03 -1.02 5.93
N LEU A 37 -39.47 -1.61 4.86
CA LEU A 37 -38.49 -0.97 3.95
C LEU A 37 -39.12 0.28 3.33
N GLN A 38 -38.62 1.45 3.69
CA GLN A 38 -38.84 2.66 2.89
C GLN A 38 -37.89 2.61 1.69
N GLN A 39 -38.34 3.17 0.56
CA GLN A 39 -37.51 3.30 -0.63
C GLN A 39 -36.32 4.20 -0.30
N GLY A 40 -35.11 3.65 -0.36
CA GLY A 40 -33.89 4.35 0.05
C GLY A 40 -33.47 5.41 -0.99
N ASN A 41 -32.60 6.32 -0.57
CA ASN A 41 -32.01 7.30 -1.47
C ASN A 41 -31.00 6.60 -2.42
N ILE A 42 -30.97 7.04 -3.68
CA ILE A 42 -29.97 6.60 -4.63
C ILE A 42 -28.62 7.25 -4.24
N ILE A 43 -27.58 6.44 -4.18
CA ILE A 43 -26.23 6.87 -3.80
C ILE A 43 -25.37 6.94 -5.07
N PRO A 44 -24.57 8.00 -5.22
CA PRO A 44 -23.58 8.08 -6.30
C PRO A 44 -22.68 6.85 -6.30
N SER A 45 -22.53 6.24 -7.47
CA SER A 45 -21.72 5.02 -7.63
C SER A 45 -21.11 4.96 -9.02
N GLU A 46 -19.99 4.30 -9.13
CA GLU A 46 -19.23 4.10 -10.37
C GLU A 46 -18.75 2.66 -10.46
N VAL A 47 -18.67 2.11 -11.67
CA VAL A 47 -18.08 0.79 -11.91
C VAL A 47 -16.76 0.98 -12.65
N LEU A 48 -15.69 0.52 -12.06
CA LEU A 48 -14.35 0.50 -12.65
C LEU A 48 -14.00 -0.90 -13.13
N GLU A 49 -13.12 -0.99 -14.11
CA GLU A 49 -12.56 -2.27 -14.51
C GLU A 49 -11.66 -2.84 -13.41
N ILE A 50 -11.71 -4.15 -13.24
CA ILE A 50 -10.72 -4.82 -12.38
C ILE A 50 -9.34 -4.67 -13.03
N PRO A 51 -8.34 -4.22 -12.26
CA PRO A 51 -6.97 -4.09 -12.72
C PRO A 51 -6.42 -5.35 -13.39
N ALA A 52 -5.61 -5.16 -14.44
CA ALA A 52 -5.08 -6.27 -15.23
C ALA A 52 -4.25 -7.25 -14.38
N GLU A 53 -3.46 -6.75 -13.44
CA GLU A 53 -2.65 -7.53 -12.51
C GLU A 53 -3.54 -8.40 -11.60
N ILE A 54 -4.68 -7.89 -11.13
CA ILE A 54 -5.65 -8.68 -10.35
C ILE A 54 -6.29 -9.78 -11.21
N ARG A 55 -6.54 -9.48 -12.50
CA ARG A 55 -7.08 -10.49 -13.42
C ARG A 55 -6.09 -11.61 -13.72
N ARG A 56 -4.79 -11.34 -13.67
CA ARG A 56 -3.70 -12.30 -13.92
C ARG A 56 -3.32 -13.16 -12.74
N ILE A 57 -3.91 -12.94 -11.54
CA ILE A 57 -3.60 -13.74 -10.35
C ILE A 57 -3.80 -15.23 -10.67
N PRO A 58 -2.76 -16.07 -10.55
CA PRO A 58 -2.89 -17.49 -10.79
C PRO A 58 -3.90 -18.13 -9.85
N GLY A 59 -4.75 -18.98 -10.41
CA GLY A 59 -5.79 -19.65 -9.61
C GLY A 59 -6.97 -18.77 -9.20
N ARG A 60 -7.08 -17.55 -9.69
CA ARG A 60 -8.23 -16.65 -9.44
C ARG A 60 -9.52 -17.34 -9.85
N GLN A 61 -10.45 -17.52 -8.90
CA GLN A 61 -11.76 -18.15 -9.14
C GLN A 61 -12.89 -17.14 -9.31
N SER A 62 -12.67 -15.87 -8.96
CA SER A 62 -13.68 -14.82 -9.06
C SER A 62 -14.05 -14.55 -10.52
N GLN A 63 -15.36 -14.48 -10.80
CA GLN A 63 -15.93 -14.11 -12.10
C GLN A 63 -16.20 -12.61 -12.23
N ALA A 64 -15.85 -11.83 -11.21
CA ALA A 64 -16.04 -10.38 -11.26
C ALA A 64 -15.24 -9.75 -12.41
N THR A 65 -15.86 -8.84 -13.13
CA THR A 65 -15.26 -8.08 -14.25
C THR A 65 -15.05 -6.61 -13.90
N GLY A 66 -15.72 -6.12 -12.85
CA GLY A 66 -15.65 -4.75 -12.40
C GLY A 66 -15.63 -4.65 -10.88
N ILE A 67 -15.34 -3.44 -10.40
CA ILE A 67 -15.43 -3.02 -9.01
C ILE A 67 -16.45 -1.90 -8.94
N LEU A 68 -17.55 -2.13 -8.23
CA LEU A 68 -18.55 -1.10 -7.95
C LEU A 68 -18.07 -0.27 -6.75
N LEU A 69 -17.92 1.03 -6.97
CA LEU A 69 -17.54 2.01 -5.94
C LEU A 69 -18.77 2.80 -5.50
N PHE A 70 -18.90 3.00 -4.20
CA PHE A 70 -19.86 3.95 -3.61
C PHE A 70 -19.41 4.37 -2.21
N SER A 71 -19.87 5.55 -1.76
CA SER A 71 -19.55 6.04 -0.42
C SER A 71 -20.62 5.61 0.58
N ALA A 72 -20.17 5.00 1.68
CA ALA A 72 -20.99 4.67 2.84
C ALA A 72 -20.85 5.78 3.89
N GLU A 73 -21.82 6.67 3.94
CA GLU A 73 -21.77 7.86 4.78
C GLU A 73 -22.50 7.66 6.12
N MET A 74 -22.05 8.41 7.13
CA MET A 74 -22.70 8.56 8.44
C MET A 74 -23.05 7.22 9.10
N ILE A 75 -22.09 6.32 9.20
CA ILE A 75 -22.25 5.08 9.98
C ILE A 75 -21.82 5.38 11.43
N PRO A 76 -22.75 5.39 12.40
CA PRO A 76 -22.40 5.63 13.80
C PRO A 76 -21.48 4.53 14.36
N PRO A 77 -20.71 4.80 15.43
CA PRO A 77 -19.95 3.76 16.10
C PRO A 77 -20.84 2.58 16.54
N LEU A 78 -20.36 1.36 16.33
CA LEU A 78 -21.07 0.10 16.65
C LEU A 78 -22.41 -0.09 15.92
N ALA A 79 -22.67 0.68 14.85
CA ALA A 79 -23.87 0.55 14.03
C ALA A 79 -23.56 -0.18 12.71
N ALA A 80 -24.63 -0.60 12.01
CA ALA A 80 -24.58 -1.15 10.67
C ALA A 80 -25.54 -0.37 9.76
N LYS A 81 -25.14 -0.17 8.50
CA LYS A 81 -26.00 0.41 7.45
C LYS A 81 -26.16 -0.60 6.32
N ILE A 82 -27.37 -0.73 5.81
CA ILE A 82 -27.69 -1.70 4.75
C ILE A 82 -27.81 -0.94 3.42
N TYR A 83 -27.13 -1.45 2.41
CA TYR A 83 -27.21 -0.95 1.05
C TYR A 83 -27.81 -2.01 0.14
N LYS A 84 -28.68 -1.58 -0.78
CA LYS A 84 -29.24 -2.43 -1.83
C LYS A 84 -28.52 -2.12 -3.13
N VAL A 85 -27.97 -3.16 -3.77
CA VAL A 85 -27.33 -3.09 -5.08
C VAL A 85 -28.20 -3.82 -6.10
N GLU A 86 -28.61 -3.13 -7.14
CA GLU A 86 -29.44 -3.69 -8.21
C GLU A 86 -28.79 -3.44 -9.58
N LYS A 87 -28.93 -4.39 -10.51
CA LYS A 87 -28.58 -4.13 -11.90
C LYS A 87 -29.55 -3.11 -12.49
N GLY A 88 -29.03 -2.05 -13.06
CA GLY A 88 -29.83 -0.97 -13.66
C GLY A 88 -28.92 0.00 -14.40
N SER A 89 -29.50 1.07 -14.97
CA SER A 89 -28.70 2.13 -15.55
C SER A 89 -27.88 2.81 -14.46
N SER A 90 -26.55 2.87 -14.61
CA SER A 90 -25.67 3.62 -13.71
C SER A 90 -26.12 5.09 -13.70
N ASN A 91 -26.63 5.53 -12.56
CA ASN A 91 -26.74 6.95 -12.31
C ASN A 91 -25.33 7.43 -11.88
N ILE A 92 -24.53 7.79 -12.86
CA ILE A 92 -23.32 8.59 -12.62
C ILE A 92 -23.86 9.93 -12.11
N GLY A 93 -24.07 10.01 -10.81
CA GLY A 93 -24.39 11.27 -10.17
C GLY A 93 -23.23 12.21 -10.43
N GLN A 94 -23.52 13.37 -11.06
CA GLN A 94 -22.53 14.43 -11.25
C GLN A 94 -22.19 15.12 -9.91
N HIS A 95 -21.88 14.36 -8.90
CA HIS A 95 -21.31 14.89 -7.68
C HIS A 95 -19.78 14.79 -7.77
N ARG A 96 -19.17 15.72 -8.52
CA ARG A 96 -17.85 16.15 -8.17
C ARG A 96 -17.98 16.79 -6.78
N HIS A 97 -17.45 16.16 -5.77
CA HIS A 97 -17.21 16.83 -4.51
C HIS A 97 -16.35 18.08 -4.81
N THR A 98 -16.90 19.24 -4.55
CA THR A 98 -16.19 20.52 -4.66
C THR A 98 -15.37 20.83 -3.40
N SER A 99 -15.06 19.80 -2.59
CA SER A 99 -14.11 19.98 -1.51
C SER A 99 -12.73 20.22 -2.16
N GLU A 100 -12.11 21.34 -1.84
CA GLU A 100 -10.71 21.56 -2.19
C GLU A 100 -9.90 20.42 -1.57
N ASN A 101 -9.43 19.50 -2.41
CA ASN A 101 -8.56 18.43 -1.96
C ASN A 101 -7.36 19.07 -1.26
N ARG A 102 -7.05 18.62 -0.06
CA ARG A 102 -5.85 19.09 0.63
C ARG A 102 -4.61 18.76 -0.20
N PHE A 103 -4.55 17.53 -0.71
CA PHE A 103 -3.46 17.08 -1.56
C PHE A 103 -3.85 17.18 -3.04
N GLN A 104 -2.94 17.77 -3.81
CA GLN A 104 -2.93 17.66 -5.27
C GLN A 104 -1.65 16.97 -5.66
N MET A 105 -1.73 16.03 -6.58
CA MET A 105 -0.57 15.25 -7.01
C MET A 105 -0.43 15.32 -8.52
N SER A 106 0.80 15.39 -8.97
CA SER A 106 1.17 15.30 -10.39
C SER A 106 2.47 14.49 -10.52
N TYR A 107 2.69 13.92 -11.67
CA TYR A 107 3.90 13.15 -11.95
C TYR A 107 4.82 13.90 -12.90
N ASN A 108 6.10 14.03 -12.55
CA ASN A 108 7.13 14.62 -13.38
C ASN A 108 7.99 13.52 -14.03
N ASN A 109 7.79 13.32 -15.32
CA ASN A 109 8.54 12.31 -16.10
C ASN A 109 10.04 12.56 -16.18
N MET A 110 10.49 13.82 -16.07
CA MET A 110 11.93 14.14 -16.16
C MET A 110 12.68 13.71 -14.91
N ASP A 111 12.05 13.88 -13.76
CA ASP A 111 12.64 13.57 -12.45
C ASP A 111 12.24 12.19 -11.93
N ASN A 112 11.31 11.51 -12.61
CA ASN A 112 10.70 10.26 -12.17
C ASN A 112 10.15 10.35 -10.73
N ALA A 113 9.44 11.44 -10.44
CA ALA A 113 8.99 11.79 -9.10
C ALA A 113 7.58 12.38 -9.11
N PHE A 114 6.88 12.21 -8.02
CA PHE A 114 5.61 12.87 -7.78
C PHE A 114 5.82 14.25 -7.15
N LEU A 115 5.04 15.21 -7.58
CA LEU A 115 4.91 16.51 -6.93
C LEU A 115 3.59 16.54 -6.17
N VAL A 116 3.68 16.57 -4.85
CA VAL A 116 2.53 16.62 -3.95
C VAL A 116 2.38 18.03 -3.40
N LYS A 117 1.22 18.64 -3.62
CA LYS A 117 0.88 19.94 -3.02
C LYS A 117 -0.03 19.75 -1.82
N ASP A 118 0.39 20.30 -0.69
CA ASP A 118 -0.40 20.41 0.54
C ASP A 118 -0.64 21.90 0.83
N GLY A 119 -1.74 22.41 0.33
CA GLY A 119 -2.02 23.85 0.37
C GLY A 119 -0.98 24.65 -0.44
N SER A 120 -0.17 25.46 0.24
CA SER A 120 0.91 26.27 -0.37
C SER A 120 2.26 25.55 -0.45
N ARG A 121 2.40 24.40 0.21
CA ARG A 121 3.64 23.61 0.24
C ARG A 121 3.64 22.65 -0.96
N GLU A 122 4.78 22.54 -1.63
CA GLU A 122 5.04 21.56 -2.65
C GLU A 122 6.14 20.62 -2.17
N ILE A 123 5.90 19.33 -2.26
CA ILE A 123 6.78 18.26 -1.80
C ILE A 123 7.13 17.38 -2.99
N LYS A 124 8.42 17.15 -3.22
CA LYS A 124 8.88 16.17 -4.19
C LYS A 124 8.97 14.81 -3.51
N LEU A 125 8.11 13.89 -3.92
CA LEU A 125 8.11 12.50 -3.45
C LEU A 125 8.72 11.61 -4.54
N GLU A 126 9.92 11.13 -4.28
CA GLU A 126 10.55 10.09 -5.09
C GLU A 126 10.00 8.74 -4.62
N ASP A 127 9.61 7.90 -5.56
CA ASP A 127 9.10 6.55 -5.28
C ASP A 127 9.71 5.54 -6.22
N GLU A 128 10.26 4.47 -5.65
CA GLU A 128 10.95 3.43 -6.39
C GLU A 128 10.52 2.04 -5.93
N PHE A 129 10.44 1.12 -6.89
CA PHE A 129 10.58 -0.31 -6.61
C PHE A 129 12.01 -0.74 -6.86
N LEU A 130 12.56 -1.50 -5.89
CA LEU A 130 13.89 -2.09 -6.00
C LEU A 130 13.83 -3.53 -5.50
N TYR A 131 14.90 -4.27 -5.73
CA TYR A 131 15.08 -5.55 -5.08
C TYR A 131 16.53 -5.78 -4.69
N TYR A 132 16.72 -6.36 -3.52
CA TYR A 132 18.03 -6.88 -3.11
C TYR A 132 18.21 -8.30 -3.62
N LYS A 133 19.39 -8.59 -4.17
CA LYS A 133 19.81 -9.96 -4.45
C LYS A 133 20.20 -10.66 -3.15
N ALA A 134 19.84 -11.92 -3.04
CA ALA A 134 20.22 -12.76 -1.91
C ALA A 134 21.72 -13.08 -1.95
N THR A 135 22.40 -12.99 -0.80
CA THR A 135 23.76 -13.50 -0.65
C THR A 135 23.75 -15.02 -0.73
N VAL A 136 24.62 -15.57 -1.54
CA VAL A 136 24.93 -17.00 -1.61
C VAL A 136 26.05 -17.29 -0.64
N GLY A 137 25.89 -18.31 0.22
CA GLY A 137 26.90 -18.69 1.20
C GLY A 137 26.94 -20.20 1.43
N ILE A 138 27.99 -20.67 2.06
CA ILE A 138 28.20 -22.08 2.35
C ILE A 138 27.76 -22.46 3.78
N ASN A 139 27.34 -21.49 4.60
CA ASN A 139 26.79 -21.65 5.95
C ASN A 139 27.73 -22.39 6.95
N ASP A 140 29.03 -22.36 6.74
CA ASP A 140 30.01 -22.99 7.62
C ASP A 140 30.34 -22.13 8.87
N ARG A 141 30.14 -20.81 8.76
CA ARG A 141 30.33 -19.85 9.85
C ARG A 141 29.39 -18.63 9.65
N PRO A 142 29.20 -17.78 10.70
CA PRO A 142 28.28 -16.63 10.62
C PRO A 142 28.53 -15.71 9.42
N GLU A 143 29.78 -15.42 9.10
CA GLU A 143 30.18 -14.53 8.01
C GLU A 143 29.86 -15.11 6.62
N HIS A 144 29.69 -16.42 6.54
CA HIS A 144 29.37 -17.15 5.30
C HIS A 144 27.91 -17.61 5.22
N ARG A 145 27.02 -17.03 6.00
CA ARG A 145 25.59 -17.36 5.93
C ARG A 145 24.97 -16.86 4.63
N ALA A 146 24.23 -17.73 3.98
CA ALA A 146 23.38 -17.35 2.86
C ALA A 146 22.13 -16.64 3.36
N SER A 147 21.56 -15.79 2.51
CA SER A 147 20.18 -15.30 2.73
C SER A 147 19.23 -16.48 2.85
N GLY A 148 18.33 -16.44 3.82
CA GLY A 148 17.45 -17.53 4.18
C GLY A 148 16.01 -17.06 4.42
N ALA A 149 15.09 -17.99 4.76
CA ALA A 149 13.72 -17.66 5.14
C ALA A 149 13.69 -16.72 6.35
N TYR A 150 14.68 -16.85 7.22
CA TYR A 150 14.79 -16.10 8.47
C TYR A 150 15.97 -15.12 8.49
N ILE A 151 16.78 -15.10 7.42
CA ILE A 151 17.98 -14.28 7.36
C ILE A 151 17.87 -13.39 6.12
N PHE A 152 17.78 -12.08 6.35
CA PHE A 152 17.92 -11.08 5.31
C PHE A 152 19.39 -10.70 5.22
N ARG A 153 20.04 -11.05 4.13
CA ARG A 153 21.43 -10.71 3.86
C ARG A 153 21.58 -10.36 2.39
N PRO A 154 21.50 -9.07 2.07
CA PRO A 154 21.61 -8.61 0.68
C PRO A 154 23.04 -8.76 0.16
N ASN A 155 23.15 -8.94 -1.16
CA ASN A 155 24.41 -8.95 -1.87
C ASN A 155 24.58 -7.65 -2.66
N GLY A 156 25.16 -6.65 -2.00
CA GLY A 156 25.36 -5.31 -2.55
C GLY A 156 24.10 -4.45 -2.53
N ASP A 157 24.14 -3.36 -3.29
CA ASP A 157 23.06 -2.38 -3.36
C ASP A 157 21.79 -2.94 -4.02
N PRO A 158 20.62 -2.38 -3.70
CA PRO A 158 19.38 -2.79 -4.32
C PRO A 158 19.34 -2.36 -5.79
N ILE A 159 18.72 -3.19 -6.61
CA ILE A 159 18.59 -2.97 -8.04
C ILE A 159 17.23 -2.32 -8.31
N PRO A 160 17.18 -1.16 -8.99
CA PRO A 160 15.93 -0.53 -9.34
C PRO A 160 15.14 -1.32 -10.38
N ILE A 161 13.82 -1.27 -10.27
CA ILE A 161 12.88 -1.75 -11.29
C ILE A 161 12.37 -0.54 -12.03
N ASP A 162 12.72 -0.43 -13.31
CA ASP A 162 12.49 0.75 -14.12
C ASP A 162 10.99 1.01 -14.35
N VAL A 163 10.58 2.26 -14.17
CA VAL A 163 9.25 2.72 -14.56
C VAL A 163 9.14 2.74 -16.09
N LEU A 164 8.06 2.21 -16.62
CA LEU A 164 7.73 2.27 -18.03
C LEU A 164 6.93 3.54 -18.35
N ASP A 165 5.84 3.74 -17.65
CA ASP A 165 4.99 4.92 -17.73
C ASP A 165 4.16 5.12 -16.46
N VAL A 166 3.53 6.29 -16.35
CA VAL A 166 2.55 6.60 -15.29
C VAL A 166 1.29 7.10 -15.96
N VAL A 167 0.17 6.42 -15.70
CA VAL A 167 -1.15 6.76 -16.23
C VAL A 167 -1.97 7.41 -15.14
N GLN A 168 -2.47 8.62 -15.40
CA GLN A 168 -3.37 9.33 -14.50
C GLN A 168 -4.82 9.13 -14.93
N ASN A 169 -5.67 8.74 -13.99
CA ASN A 169 -7.11 8.64 -14.15
C ASN A 169 -7.84 9.45 -13.06
N SER A 170 -9.01 9.99 -13.40
CA SER A 170 -9.86 10.69 -12.43
C SER A 170 -11.19 9.99 -12.36
N TYR A 171 -11.57 9.57 -11.16
CA TYR A 171 -12.80 8.83 -10.87
C TYR A 171 -13.73 9.65 -9.97
N LEU A 172 -14.89 9.13 -9.68
CA LEU A 172 -15.91 9.84 -8.90
C LEU A 172 -15.43 10.20 -7.48
N PHE A 173 -14.61 9.34 -6.86
CA PHE A 173 -14.21 9.46 -5.45
C PHE A 173 -12.72 9.76 -5.24
N TYR A 174 -11.88 9.54 -6.25
CA TYR A 174 -10.43 9.74 -6.16
C TYR A 174 -9.79 9.97 -7.53
N ASP A 175 -8.62 10.56 -7.50
CA ASP A 175 -7.67 10.55 -8.61
C ASP A 175 -6.67 9.42 -8.39
N GLU A 176 -6.30 8.70 -9.45
CA GLU A 176 -5.38 7.55 -9.39
C GLU A 176 -4.21 7.76 -10.37
N PHE A 177 -3.01 7.46 -9.88
CA PHE A 177 -1.81 7.33 -10.69
C PHE A 177 -1.39 5.86 -10.71
N GLN A 178 -1.52 5.22 -11.84
CA GLN A 178 -1.04 3.86 -12.05
C GLN A 178 0.39 3.93 -12.58
N VAL A 179 1.34 3.40 -11.81
CA VAL A 179 2.74 3.25 -12.20
C VAL A 179 2.92 1.88 -12.82
N ASN A 180 3.25 1.85 -14.11
CA ASN A 180 3.60 0.65 -14.84
C ASN A 180 5.12 0.54 -14.92
N TYR A 181 5.62 -0.66 -14.71
CA TYR A 181 7.05 -0.96 -14.74
C TYR A 181 7.42 -1.74 -15.99
N LYS A 182 8.70 -1.75 -16.37
CA LYS A 182 9.19 -2.60 -17.47
C LYS A 182 9.01 -4.08 -17.15
N GLU A 183 9.06 -4.42 -15.87
CA GLU A 183 8.79 -5.75 -15.34
C GLU A 183 7.30 -5.94 -15.11
N ASP A 184 6.67 -6.92 -15.74
CA ASP A 184 5.23 -7.15 -15.70
C ASP A 184 4.73 -7.84 -14.43
N TRP A 185 5.64 -8.23 -13.55
CA TRP A 185 5.34 -8.85 -12.26
C TRP A 185 5.26 -7.87 -11.10
N VAL A 186 5.38 -6.56 -11.35
CA VAL A 186 5.14 -5.49 -10.36
C VAL A 186 4.22 -4.41 -10.93
N SER A 187 3.41 -3.84 -10.08
CA SER A 187 2.62 -2.63 -10.36
C SER A 187 2.36 -1.86 -9.08
N LYS A 188 2.16 -0.55 -9.20
CA LYS A 188 1.85 0.32 -8.06
C LYS A 188 0.79 1.33 -8.45
N ARG A 189 -0.02 1.75 -7.49
CA ARG A 189 -1.01 2.81 -7.63
C ARG A 189 -0.97 3.75 -6.47
N PHE A 190 -1.12 5.02 -6.77
CA PHE A 190 -1.33 6.08 -5.81
C PHE A 190 -2.75 6.61 -5.99
N ARG A 191 -3.52 6.70 -4.91
CA ARG A 191 -4.87 7.26 -4.90
C ARG A 191 -4.95 8.45 -3.96
N ILE A 192 -5.54 9.52 -4.44
CA ILE A 192 -5.83 10.73 -3.70
C ILE A 192 -7.33 10.87 -3.63
N TYR A 193 -7.90 10.60 -2.46
CA TYR A 193 -9.33 10.68 -2.22
C TYR A 193 -9.79 12.14 -2.15
N HIS A 194 -10.95 12.45 -2.74
CA HIS A 194 -11.46 13.80 -2.81
C HIS A 194 -11.93 14.35 -1.45
N ASP A 195 -12.19 13.49 -0.49
CA ASP A 195 -12.69 13.83 0.85
C ASP A 195 -11.74 13.39 2.00
N ASP A 196 -10.51 13.00 1.66
CA ASP A 196 -9.53 12.50 2.64
C ASP A 196 -8.21 13.27 2.54
N GLN A 197 -7.42 13.20 3.62
CA GLN A 197 -6.15 13.91 3.76
C GLN A 197 -4.94 12.99 3.70
N ARG A 198 -5.04 11.89 2.95
CA ARG A 198 -3.98 10.90 2.80
C ARG A 198 -3.78 10.53 1.33
N ILE A 199 -2.60 10.02 1.05
CA ILE A 199 -2.29 9.34 -0.20
C ILE A 199 -2.29 7.84 0.10
N GLU A 200 -3.14 7.09 -0.57
CA GLU A 200 -3.14 5.63 -0.50
C GLU A 200 -2.20 5.08 -1.55
N VAL A 201 -1.30 4.18 -1.14
CA VAL A 201 -0.40 3.47 -2.06
C VAL A 201 -0.74 1.99 -2.02
N SER A 202 -1.10 1.43 -3.16
CA SER A 202 -1.33 0.01 -3.32
C SER A 202 -0.36 -0.58 -4.34
N TRP A 203 0.03 -1.83 -4.14
CA TRP A 203 0.97 -2.50 -5.02
C TRP A 203 0.63 -3.98 -5.21
N THR A 204 1.13 -4.53 -6.31
CA THR A 204 1.09 -5.98 -6.58
C THR A 204 2.50 -6.41 -6.97
N VAL A 205 2.99 -7.48 -6.33
CA VAL A 205 4.31 -8.06 -6.59
C VAL A 205 4.17 -9.55 -6.78
N GLY A 206 4.67 -10.06 -7.89
CA GLY A 206 4.75 -11.48 -8.20
C GLY A 206 4.02 -11.90 -9.49
N PRO A 207 4.35 -13.12 -9.99
CA PRO A 207 5.40 -14.02 -9.47
C PRO A 207 6.80 -13.50 -9.71
N ILE A 208 7.62 -13.42 -8.66
CA ILE A 208 9.00 -12.94 -8.77
C ILE A 208 9.84 -13.94 -9.57
N PRO A 209 10.52 -13.52 -10.66
CA PRO A 209 11.33 -14.41 -11.47
C PRO A 209 12.55 -14.92 -10.69
N VAL A 210 12.78 -16.23 -10.70
CA VAL A 210 13.89 -16.91 -10.02
C VAL A 210 14.62 -17.91 -10.92
N GLU A 211 14.46 -17.81 -12.22
CA GLU A 211 15.09 -18.65 -13.22
C GLU A 211 16.61 -18.50 -13.21
N ASP A 212 17.10 -17.34 -12.80
CA ASP A 212 18.50 -17.01 -12.56
C ASP A 212 19.08 -17.66 -11.29
N LEU A 213 18.27 -18.41 -10.55
CA LEU A 213 18.62 -19.09 -9.29
C LEU A 213 19.00 -18.17 -8.14
N ILE A 214 18.71 -16.88 -8.26
CA ILE A 214 19.00 -15.86 -7.25
C ILE A 214 17.71 -15.45 -6.56
N GLY A 215 17.72 -15.56 -5.22
CA GLY A 215 16.61 -15.03 -4.41
C GLY A 215 16.56 -13.51 -4.48
N LYS A 216 15.35 -12.97 -4.44
CA LYS A 216 15.09 -11.52 -4.49
C LYS A 216 14.22 -11.11 -3.31
N GLU A 217 14.61 -10.02 -2.66
CA GLU A 217 13.79 -9.27 -1.70
C GLU A 217 13.31 -8.00 -2.36
N VAL A 218 12.05 -7.91 -2.70
CA VAL A 218 11.45 -6.71 -3.30
C VAL A 218 11.10 -5.72 -2.20
N ILE A 219 11.49 -4.48 -2.41
CA ILE A 219 11.24 -3.36 -1.50
C ILE A 219 10.59 -2.21 -2.26
N THR A 220 9.83 -1.38 -1.54
CA THR A 220 9.49 -0.03 -1.97
C THR A 220 10.33 0.97 -1.19
N LYS A 221 10.78 2.02 -1.85
CA LYS A 221 11.54 3.11 -1.25
C LYS A 221 10.86 4.42 -1.61
N MET A 222 10.51 5.21 -0.60
CA MET A 222 9.88 6.51 -0.73
C MET A 222 10.76 7.56 -0.09
N CYS A 223 11.06 8.65 -0.81
CA CYS A 223 11.93 9.70 -0.33
C CYS A 223 11.31 11.09 -0.48
N ASN A 224 11.38 11.86 0.58
CA ASN A 224 11.33 13.31 0.55
C ASN A 224 12.73 13.82 0.94
N ARG A 225 13.53 14.22 -0.05
CA ARG A 225 14.93 14.62 0.14
C ARG A 225 15.11 15.93 0.90
N ASP A 226 14.03 16.68 1.13
CA ASP A 226 14.07 17.91 1.92
C ASP A 226 14.06 17.64 3.43
N ILE A 227 13.66 16.44 3.86
CA ILE A 227 13.68 16.01 5.26
C ILE A 227 15.11 15.63 5.69
N ARG A 228 15.58 16.32 6.72
CA ARG A 228 16.91 16.06 7.33
C ARG A 228 16.76 15.27 8.61
N SER A 229 16.51 13.99 8.49
CA SER A 229 16.26 13.10 9.63
C SER A 229 17.51 12.78 10.46
N ASN A 230 18.71 13.09 9.96
CA ASN A 230 20.00 12.86 10.64
C ASN A 230 20.15 11.42 11.16
N GLY A 231 19.75 10.44 10.35
CA GLY A 231 19.77 9.02 10.69
C GLY A 231 18.71 8.58 11.70
N THR A 232 17.83 9.49 12.14
CA THR A 232 16.74 9.15 13.09
C THR A 232 15.46 8.84 12.34
N PHE A 233 14.78 7.77 12.75
CA PHE A 233 13.46 7.40 12.26
C PHE A 233 12.66 6.69 13.35
N PHE A 234 11.39 6.44 13.11
CA PHE A 234 10.48 5.89 14.09
C PHE A 234 9.76 4.68 13.54
N THR A 235 9.64 3.63 14.33
CA THR A 235 8.79 2.47 14.03
C THR A 235 7.87 2.20 15.21
N ASP A 236 6.73 1.56 14.94
CA ASP A 236 5.90 1.10 16.05
C ASP A 236 6.46 -0.17 16.69
N SER A 237 6.09 -0.38 17.93
CA SER A 237 6.29 -1.64 18.64
C SER A 237 4.91 -2.30 18.87
N ASN A 238 4.54 -3.21 17.95
CA ASN A 238 3.27 -3.95 17.98
C ASN A 238 2.02 -3.04 18.06
N GLY A 239 2.05 -1.88 17.42
CA GLY A 239 0.96 -0.90 17.44
C GLY A 239 0.69 -0.25 18.80
N ARG A 240 1.60 -0.41 19.79
CA ARG A 240 1.40 0.06 21.16
C ARG A 240 2.27 1.23 21.55
N GLN A 241 3.44 1.34 20.97
CA GLN A 241 4.44 2.34 21.28
C GLN A 241 5.20 2.74 20.03
N ILE A 242 5.53 4.00 19.89
CA ILE A 242 6.45 4.51 18.88
C ILE A 242 7.87 4.46 19.47
N MET A 243 8.78 3.86 18.71
CA MET A 243 10.17 3.66 19.11
C MET A 243 11.06 4.50 18.20
N GLU A 244 11.92 5.31 18.81
CA GLU A 244 13.00 5.98 18.10
C GLU A 244 14.06 4.95 17.66
N ARG A 245 14.48 5.06 16.41
CA ARG A 245 15.53 4.25 15.80
C ARG A 245 16.62 5.17 15.28
N ARG A 246 17.85 4.70 15.36
CA ARG A 246 18.99 5.37 14.76
C ARG A 246 19.73 4.43 13.85
N ARG A 247 20.04 4.91 12.66
CA ARG A 247 20.86 4.19 11.71
C ARG A 247 22.25 3.94 12.28
N ASP A 248 22.76 2.74 12.09
CA ASP A 248 24.07 2.27 12.57
C ASP A 248 24.25 2.32 14.10
N GLU A 249 23.17 2.44 14.87
CA GLU A 249 23.23 2.44 16.34
C GLU A 249 22.35 1.35 16.96
N ARG A 250 22.89 0.69 17.99
CA ARG A 250 22.14 -0.23 18.87
C ARG A 250 22.49 0.06 20.32
N PRO A 251 21.50 0.33 21.20
CA PRO A 251 21.79 0.65 22.60
C PRO A 251 22.46 -0.46 23.39
N SER A 252 22.36 -1.70 22.94
CA SER A 252 22.76 -2.89 23.71
C SER A 252 24.00 -3.62 23.20
N TYR A 253 24.49 -3.29 22.00
CA TYR A 253 25.69 -3.91 21.40
C TYR A 253 26.27 -3.05 20.29
N GLU A 254 27.54 -3.27 19.96
CA GLU A 254 28.18 -2.67 18.81
C GLU A 254 27.80 -3.39 17.52
N ILE A 255 27.57 -2.61 16.49
CA ILE A 255 27.23 -3.11 15.16
C ILE A 255 28.54 -3.35 14.40
N ASP A 256 28.62 -4.47 13.67
CA ASP A 256 29.67 -4.72 12.70
C ASP A 256 29.18 -4.35 11.30
N PRO A 257 29.58 -3.17 10.77
CA PRO A 257 29.07 -2.67 9.49
C PRO A 257 29.54 -3.51 8.30
N ASP A 258 30.62 -4.28 8.44
CA ASP A 258 31.16 -5.11 7.36
C ASP A 258 30.37 -6.40 7.15
N ILE A 259 29.63 -6.85 8.19
CA ILE A 259 28.89 -8.11 8.12
C ILE A 259 27.42 -7.90 7.74
N GLU A 260 26.77 -6.88 8.30
CA GLU A 260 25.30 -6.72 8.21
C GLU A 260 24.88 -5.27 7.87
N SER A 261 25.60 -4.61 6.98
CA SER A 261 25.49 -3.16 6.69
C SER A 261 24.06 -2.68 6.32
N VAL A 262 23.20 -3.53 5.85
CA VAL A 262 21.80 -3.20 5.50
C VAL A 262 20.84 -3.80 6.52
N SER A 263 20.93 -5.10 6.76
CA SER A 263 19.96 -5.84 7.57
C SER A 263 19.95 -5.40 9.04
N GLN A 264 21.07 -4.88 9.54
CA GLN A 264 21.17 -4.35 10.89
C GLN A 264 20.24 -3.17 11.17
N ASP A 265 19.87 -2.39 10.15
CA ASP A 265 19.02 -1.21 10.29
C ASP A 265 17.54 -1.47 9.93
N TYR A 266 17.19 -2.71 9.63
CA TYR A 266 15.81 -3.10 9.47
C TYR A 266 15.15 -3.47 10.80
N TYR A 267 13.95 -2.93 10.99
CA TYR A 267 13.13 -3.15 12.18
C TYR A 267 11.75 -3.70 11.79
N PRO A 268 11.08 -4.44 12.69
CA PRO A 268 9.67 -4.76 12.50
C PRO A 268 8.82 -3.49 12.47
N VAL A 269 7.94 -3.41 11.47
CA VAL A 269 6.91 -2.39 11.33
C VAL A 269 5.58 -3.12 11.31
N THR A 270 4.71 -2.89 12.28
CA THR A 270 3.41 -3.55 12.36
C THR A 270 2.25 -2.63 12.02
N ALA A 271 2.44 -1.32 12.18
CA ALA A 271 1.42 -0.31 11.91
C ALA A 271 1.99 0.96 11.28
N MET A 272 3.23 1.36 11.61
CA MET A 272 3.80 2.58 11.08
C MET A 272 5.32 2.61 11.07
N ILE A 273 5.86 3.35 10.10
CA ILE A 273 7.22 3.85 10.05
C ILE A 273 7.18 5.33 9.66
N GLY A 274 8.04 6.14 10.23
CA GLY A 274 8.09 7.57 9.92
C GLY A 274 9.44 8.18 10.20
N LEU A 275 9.68 9.32 9.60
CA LEU A 275 10.84 10.17 9.83
C LEU A 275 10.44 11.64 9.67
N GLY A 276 11.23 12.53 10.24
CA GLY A 276 10.96 13.95 10.15
C GLY A 276 12.09 14.81 10.68
N ASP A 277 11.92 16.10 10.56
CA ASP A 277 12.74 17.15 11.15
C ASP A 277 11.85 18.19 11.86
N GLU A 278 12.36 19.37 12.15
CA GLU A 278 11.59 20.43 12.83
C GLU A 278 10.47 21.04 11.96
N GLU A 279 10.50 20.84 10.64
CA GLU A 279 9.59 21.50 9.70
C GLU A 279 8.58 20.56 9.07
N GLN A 280 8.94 19.27 8.90
CA GLN A 280 8.11 18.31 8.16
C GLN A 280 8.32 16.87 8.61
N GLU A 281 7.29 16.07 8.39
CA GLU A 281 7.27 14.66 8.69
C GLU A 281 6.77 13.86 7.48
N MET A 282 7.30 12.66 7.30
CA MET A 282 6.78 11.66 6.40
C MET A 282 6.47 10.39 7.20
N VAL A 283 5.21 9.96 7.17
CA VAL A 283 4.74 8.79 7.91
C VAL A 283 4.04 7.85 6.94
N VAL A 284 4.41 6.58 7.00
CA VAL A 284 3.79 5.48 6.27
C VAL A 284 3.07 4.58 7.26
N LEU A 285 1.75 4.42 7.06
CA LEU A 285 0.93 3.47 7.81
C LEU A 285 0.77 2.19 6.97
N THR A 286 1.02 1.04 7.57
CA THR A 286 0.97 -0.26 6.89
C THR A 286 -0.27 -1.06 7.28
N ASP A 287 -0.84 -1.82 6.34
CA ASP A 287 -1.97 -2.71 6.58
C ASP A 287 -1.54 -4.07 7.15
N ARG A 288 -0.22 -4.34 7.17
CA ARG A 288 0.37 -5.61 7.63
C ARG A 288 1.76 -5.40 8.20
N ALA A 289 2.24 -6.40 8.94
CA ALA A 289 3.60 -6.39 9.46
C ALA A 289 4.63 -6.61 8.35
N GLN A 290 5.66 -5.75 8.32
CA GLN A 290 6.75 -5.75 7.34
C GLN A 290 8.08 -5.49 8.02
N GLY A 291 9.19 -5.64 7.29
CA GLY A 291 10.47 -5.06 7.65
C GLY A 291 10.56 -3.64 7.10
N GLY A 292 11.02 -2.70 7.90
CA GLY A 292 11.20 -1.31 7.46
C GLY A 292 12.49 -0.69 7.96
N SER A 293 13.00 0.27 7.22
CA SER A 293 14.25 0.97 7.50
C SER A 293 14.27 2.38 6.93
N SER A 294 15.25 3.17 7.39
CA SER A 294 15.65 4.45 6.80
C SER A 294 17.16 4.47 6.62
N LEU A 295 17.62 3.89 5.51
CA LEU A 295 19.06 3.78 5.20
C LEU A 295 19.67 5.08 4.67
N GLU A 296 18.83 6.03 4.24
CA GLU A 296 19.21 7.36 3.78
C GLU A 296 18.31 8.41 4.44
N ASP A 297 18.85 9.60 4.66
CA ASP A 297 18.05 10.71 5.20
C ASP A 297 16.88 11.06 4.27
N GLY A 298 15.71 11.27 4.87
CA GLY A 298 14.50 11.56 4.14
C GLY A 298 13.87 10.36 3.39
N CYS A 299 14.43 9.16 3.50
CA CYS A 299 13.95 7.96 2.81
C CYS A 299 13.43 6.87 3.75
N ILE A 300 12.35 6.24 3.37
CA ILE A 300 11.78 5.06 4.02
C ILE A 300 11.81 3.90 3.04
N GLU A 301 12.28 2.74 3.50
CA GLU A 301 12.21 1.47 2.79
C GLU A 301 11.30 0.49 3.52
N LEU A 302 10.48 -0.26 2.75
CA LEU A 302 9.64 -1.34 3.25
C LEU A 302 9.84 -2.61 2.44
N MET A 303 10.01 -3.74 3.12
CA MET A 303 10.04 -5.07 2.51
C MET A 303 8.62 -5.48 2.10
N LEU A 304 8.44 -5.88 0.84
CA LEU A 304 7.14 -6.22 0.29
C LEU A 304 6.98 -7.72 0.11
N HIS A 305 7.90 -8.35 -0.59
CA HIS A 305 7.82 -9.77 -0.90
C HIS A 305 9.19 -10.36 -1.19
N ARG A 306 9.40 -11.60 -0.71
CA ARG A 306 10.65 -12.33 -0.92
C ARG A 306 10.41 -13.65 -1.61
N GLN A 307 11.14 -13.90 -2.69
CA GLN A 307 11.19 -15.20 -3.35
C GLN A 307 12.58 -15.80 -3.25
N LYS A 308 12.63 -17.09 -2.86
CA LYS A 308 13.85 -17.89 -2.76
C LYS A 308 13.75 -19.13 -3.58
N LYS A 309 14.90 -19.59 -4.09
CA LYS A 309 15.03 -20.95 -4.54
C LYS A 309 15.56 -21.81 -3.39
N ASN A 310 14.76 -22.77 -2.91
CA ASN A 310 15.23 -23.80 -2.01
C ASN A 310 16.08 -24.80 -2.81
N GLU A 311 17.29 -25.12 -2.32
CA GLU A 311 18.10 -26.25 -2.83
C GLU A 311 17.48 -27.61 -2.59
N PHE A 312 16.41 -27.70 -1.78
CA PHE A 312 15.61 -28.89 -1.62
C PHE A 312 14.29 -28.72 -2.37
N GLN A 313 14.16 -29.49 -3.46
CA GLN A 313 12.95 -29.64 -4.26
C GLN A 313 11.73 -29.97 -3.41
N GLN A 314 10.98 -28.95 -3.01
CA GLN A 314 9.53 -29.02 -2.86
C GLN A 314 8.99 -27.66 -3.30
N SER A 315 8.45 -27.64 -4.50
CA SER A 315 7.75 -26.51 -5.07
C SER A 315 6.46 -26.26 -4.30
N TYR A 316 6.55 -25.50 -3.23
CA TYR A 316 5.38 -24.80 -2.73
C TYR A 316 5.35 -23.46 -3.46
N LYS A 317 4.62 -23.43 -4.58
CA LYS A 317 4.16 -22.20 -5.20
C LYS A 317 3.11 -21.57 -4.27
N TYR A 318 3.54 -20.75 -3.34
CA TYR A 318 2.65 -19.79 -2.74
C TYR A 318 2.85 -18.49 -3.50
N GLU A 319 2.06 -18.31 -4.55
CA GLU A 319 1.86 -17.02 -5.16
C GLU A 319 0.95 -16.22 -4.24
N LEU A 320 1.55 -15.45 -3.34
CA LEU A 320 0.83 -14.48 -2.55
C LEU A 320 0.82 -13.18 -3.35
N VAL A 321 -0.30 -12.88 -3.96
CA VAL A 321 -0.55 -11.53 -4.46
C VAL A 321 -0.97 -10.72 -3.24
N LEU A 322 -0.07 -9.84 -2.79
CA LEU A 322 -0.32 -8.94 -1.70
C LEU A 322 -0.68 -7.58 -2.29
N GLN A 323 -1.85 -7.08 -1.94
CA GLN A 323 -2.22 -5.70 -2.17
C GLN A 323 -2.09 -4.98 -0.84
N GLU A 324 -1.22 -3.99 -0.78
CA GLU A 324 -1.02 -3.16 0.38
C GLU A 324 -1.61 -1.78 0.15
N ILE A 325 -2.28 -1.28 1.17
CA ILE A 325 -2.78 0.09 1.22
C ILE A 325 -1.90 0.82 2.22
N VAL A 326 -1.06 1.72 1.72
CA VAL A 326 -0.24 2.62 2.53
C VAL A 326 -0.98 3.94 2.66
N THR A 327 -1.31 4.32 3.87
CA THR A 327 -2.05 5.56 4.19
C THR A 327 -1.20 6.53 4.96
#